data_c944e74307003db1630bacf278a9989e
#
_entry.id   c944e74307003db1630bacf278a9989e
#
_cell.length_a   1.000
_cell.length_b   1.000
_cell.length_c   1.000
_cell.angle_alpha   90.00
_cell.angle_beta   90.00
_cell.angle_gamma   90.00
#
_symmetry.space_group_name_H-M   'P 1'
#
loop_
_entity.id
_entity.type
_entity.pdbx_description
1 polymer ?
#
loop_
_entity_poly.entity_id
_entity_poly.type
_entity_poly.pdbx_seq_one_letter_code
_entity_poly.pdbx_strand_id
1 'polypeptide(L)'
;EFKEHKSTHVAMEVSSHAIEQKGVNGIPFRIMVFTNLTRDHLDYYPALETCFETKRMLMDGTAGVASPALGVINVDDAYGRRLQVALQGRRVCTFGLESAFHPDILASDLDLASGYTRFALRGIFNDPTTCLVPLIGRHNISNIQASAAIALEFGMKSEAFKAALSTMPAVPGRLEPVHCGQPFSLFIDYAHTEDSLYHVLTTMKPLVKHRLHCVFGCGGSRDEGKRHKMGRVSAQWADLTWITSDNPRQEAPEHIAHDIETGYLSIRSDGAKVLIDRAEAIETALKEARAGDIVVIAGKGHEKYQEFAHT
;
A
#
# COMPACT_ATOMS: atom_id res chain seq x y z
N GLU A 1 27.64 0.27 -6.48
CA GLU A 1 26.91 -0.89 -5.93
C GLU A 1 26.19 -1.65 -7.03
N PHE A 2 25.18 -1.10 -7.76
CA PHE A 2 24.48 -1.80 -8.87
C PHE A 2 25.42 -2.29 -9.98
N LYS A 3 26.45 -1.50 -10.27
CA LYS A 3 27.45 -1.83 -11.29
C LYS A 3 28.34 -3.00 -10.83
N GLU A 4 28.68 -3.04 -9.56
CA GLU A 4 29.46 -4.14 -8.94
C GLU A 4 28.66 -5.44 -8.96
N HIS A 5 27.34 -5.39 -8.72
CA HIS A 5 26.45 -6.54 -8.78
C HIS A 5 26.00 -6.91 -10.20
N LYS A 6 26.53 -6.24 -11.25
CA LYS A 6 26.16 -6.46 -12.67
C LYS A 6 24.66 -6.41 -12.90
N SER A 7 23.95 -5.53 -12.17
CA SER A 7 22.51 -5.36 -12.32
C SER A 7 22.14 -4.91 -13.72
N THR A 8 21.26 -5.63 -14.37
CA THR A 8 20.77 -5.33 -15.72
C THR A 8 19.51 -4.49 -15.70
N HIS A 9 18.72 -4.57 -14.62
CA HIS A 9 17.49 -3.83 -14.41
C HIS A 9 17.44 -3.31 -12.97
N VAL A 10 16.89 -2.11 -12.79
CA VAL A 10 16.69 -1.49 -11.48
C VAL A 10 15.26 -0.99 -11.42
N ALA A 11 14.53 -1.38 -10.37
CA ALA A 11 13.26 -0.80 -10.01
C ALA A 11 13.47 0.10 -8.78
N MET A 12 12.91 1.31 -8.82
CA MET A 12 13.02 2.26 -7.71
C MET A 12 11.71 2.99 -7.48
N GLU A 13 11.45 3.33 -6.24
CA GLU A 13 10.38 4.25 -5.88
C GLU A 13 10.84 5.69 -6.11
N VAL A 14 9.96 6.51 -6.70
CA VAL A 14 10.22 7.94 -6.92
C VAL A 14 9.14 8.75 -6.25
N SER A 15 9.48 9.41 -5.15
CA SER A 15 8.59 10.32 -4.46
C SER A 15 8.45 11.65 -5.22
N SER A 16 7.32 12.34 -5.01
CA SER A 16 7.12 13.70 -5.56
C SER A 16 8.20 14.68 -5.07
N HIS A 17 8.68 14.55 -3.83
CA HIS A 17 9.81 15.32 -3.30
C HIS A 17 11.09 15.11 -4.11
N ALA A 18 11.41 13.84 -4.44
CA ALA A 18 12.61 13.54 -5.23
C ALA A 18 12.54 14.15 -6.65
N ILE A 19 11.32 14.24 -7.22
CA ILE A 19 11.12 14.91 -8.53
C ILE A 19 11.37 16.41 -8.39
N GLU A 20 10.72 17.06 -7.44
CA GLU A 20 10.81 18.50 -7.23
C GLU A 20 12.23 18.95 -6.86
N GLN A 21 12.89 18.19 -5.99
CA GLN A 21 14.28 18.42 -5.60
C GLN A 21 15.30 17.99 -6.65
N LYS A 22 14.84 17.55 -7.83
CA LYS A 22 15.69 17.11 -8.94
C LYS A 22 16.60 15.91 -8.62
N GLY A 23 16.27 15.15 -7.58
CA GLY A 23 17.05 13.99 -7.14
C GLY A 23 17.09 12.84 -8.15
N VAL A 24 16.20 12.85 -9.13
CA VAL A 24 16.12 11.85 -10.21
C VAL A 24 16.58 12.39 -11.57
N ASN A 25 17.07 13.62 -11.63
CA ASN A 25 17.54 14.20 -12.89
C ASN A 25 18.69 13.40 -13.47
N GLY A 26 18.67 13.22 -14.79
CA GLY A 26 19.68 12.47 -15.51
C GLY A 26 19.49 10.94 -15.48
N ILE A 27 18.48 10.42 -14.79
CA ILE A 27 18.14 8.98 -14.83
C ILE A 27 17.28 8.71 -16.07
N PRO A 28 17.73 7.87 -17.02
CA PRO A 28 16.95 7.55 -18.22
C PRO A 28 15.95 6.43 -17.89
N PHE A 29 14.81 6.77 -17.30
CA PHE A 29 13.77 5.80 -17.02
C PHE A 29 13.20 5.20 -18.31
N ARG A 30 13.27 3.89 -18.47
CA ARG A 30 12.66 3.19 -19.60
C ARG A 30 11.15 3.06 -19.42
N ILE A 31 10.71 2.75 -18.20
CA ILE A 31 9.30 2.58 -17.83
C ILE A 31 9.02 3.39 -16.57
N MET A 32 7.90 4.07 -16.56
CA MET A 32 7.39 4.74 -15.35
C MET A 32 6.01 4.22 -15.03
N VAL A 33 5.76 3.96 -13.74
CA VAL A 33 4.50 3.41 -13.26
C VAL A 33 3.79 4.42 -12.37
N PHE A 34 2.53 4.68 -12.66
CA PHE A 34 1.64 5.44 -11.79
C PHE A 34 0.64 4.48 -11.15
N THR A 35 0.77 4.27 -9.84
CA THR A 35 -0.08 3.34 -9.09
C THR A 35 -1.36 4.00 -8.58
N ASN A 36 -1.24 5.11 -7.88
CA ASN A 36 -2.35 5.91 -7.35
C ASN A 36 -1.86 7.26 -6.83
N LEU A 37 -2.81 8.15 -6.53
CA LEU A 37 -2.57 9.36 -5.77
C LEU A 37 -3.68 9.56 -4.74
N THR A 38 -3.36 9.35 -3.48
CA THR A 38 -4.23 9.56 -2.33
C THR A 38 -3.65 10.61 -1.40
N ARG A 39 -4.35 10.94 -0.32
CA ARG A 39 -3.92 11.94 0.65
C ARG A 39 -2.67 11.47 1.38
N ASP A 40 -1.53 12.01 0.99
CA ASP A 40 -0.26 11.91 1.71
C ASP A 40 0.60 13.14 1.39
N HIS A 41 1.60 13.43 2.23
CA HIS A 41 2.54 14.55 2.04
C HIS A 41 1.89 15.94 1.98
N LEU A 42 0.69 16.15 2.56
CA LEU A 42 0.04 17.47 2.63
C LEU A 42 0.69 18.40 3.68
N ASP A 43 1.65 17.90 4.44
CA ASP A 43 2.60 18.69 5.22
C ASP A 43 3.59 19.44 4.33
N TYR A 44 3.86 18.94 3.13
CA TYR A 44 4.77 19.56 2.15
C TYR A 44 4.02 20.21 0.99
N TYR A 45 2.98 19.57 0.45
CA TYR A 45 2.20 20.12 -0.67
C TYR A 45 0.93 20.82 -0.19
N PRO A 46 0.64 22.05 -0.69
CA PRO A 46 -0.57 22.77 -0.31
C PRO A 46 -1.86 22.09 -0.77
N ALA A 47 -1.79 21.24 -1.80
CA ALA A 47 -2.91 20.50 -2.35
C ALA A 47 -2.46 19.23 -3.09
N LEU A 48 -3.35 18.23 -3.19
CA LEU A 48 -3.14 17.02 -4.00
C LEU A 48 -2.86 17.34 -5.48
N GLU A 49 -3.43 18.43 -5.98
CA GLU A 49 -3.22 18.88 -7.36
C GLU A 49 -1.74 19.19 -7.63
N THR A 50 -1.07 19.87 -6.72
CA THR A 50 0.37 20.18 -6.86
C THR A 50 1.20 18.89 -6.88
N CYS A 51 0.87 17.94 -6.02
CA CYS A 51 1.53 16.63 -6.00
C CYS A 51 1.29 15.86 -7.33
N PHE A 52 0.06 15.93 -7.86
CA PHE A 52 -0.27 15.34 -9.17
C PHE A 52 0.56 15.96 -10.30
N GLU A 53 0.60 17.28 -10.38
CA GLU A 53 1.37 17.98 -11.44
C GLU A 53 2.85 17.61 -11.37
N THR A 54 3.43 17.53 -10.17
CA THR A 54 4.82 17.09 -10.01
C THR A 54 5.04 15.68 -10.56
N LYS A 55 4.14 14.74 -10.25
CA LYS A 55 4.23 13.36 -10.78
C LYS A 55 4.00 13.31 -12.31
N ARG A 56 3.07 14.11 -12.82
CA ARG A 56 2.81 14.24 -14.26
C ARG A 56 4.05 14.72 -15.02
N MET A 57 4.76 15.73 -14.48
CA MET A 57 5.99 16.26 -15.09
C MET A 57 7.09 15.21 -15.28
N LEU A 58 7.16 14.21 -14.37
CA LEU A 58 8.07 13.07 -14.54
C LEU A 58 7.65 12.21 -15.75
N MET A 59 6.35 11.94 -15.88
CA MET A 59 5.82 11.07 -16.94
C MET A 59 5.85 11.71 -18.33
N ASP A 60 5.65 13.03 -18.43
CA ASP A 60 5.65 13.75 -19.71
C ASP A 60 7.03 14.31 -20.11
N GLY A 61 8.02 14.18 -19.24
CA GLY A 61 9.39 14.62 -19.51
C GLY A 61 9.66 16.10 -19.22
N THR A 62 8.72 16.83 -18.59
CA THR A 62 8.90 18.28 -18.29
C THR A 62 9.65 18.51 -16.98
N ALA A 63 9.88 17.49 -16.16
CA ALA A 63 10.68 17.56 -14.94
C ALA A 63 12.21 17.61 -15.16
N GLY A 64 12.68 17.74 -16.40
CA GLY A 64 14.11 17.67 -16.73
C GLY A 64 14.64 16.23 -16.82
N VAL A 65 13.77 15.26 -16.85
CA VAL A 65 14.02 13.84 -17.12
C VAL A 65 13.37 13.48 -18.44
N ALA A 66 14.04 12.68 -19.26
CA ALA A 66 13.45 12.24 -20.52
C ALA A 66 12.14 11.45 -20.26
N SER A 67 11.13 11.69 -21.09
CA SER A 67 9.88 10.91 -21.04
C SER A 67 10.19 9.42 -21.20
N PRO A 68 9.50 8.52 -20.46
CA PRO A 68 9.74 7.10 -20.56
C PRO A 68 9.31 6.54 -21.93
N ALA A 69 9.89 5.41 -22.30
CA ALA A 69 9.46 4.68 -23.49
C ALA A 69 8.06 4.06 -23.31
N LEU A 70 7.66 3.81 -22.06
CA LEU A 70 6.34 3.28 -21.69
C LEU A 70 5.86 3.90 -20.36
N GLY A 71 4.66 4.45 -20.35
CA GLY A 71 3.91 4.79 -19.15
C GLY A 71 2.97 3.65 -18.77
N VAL A 72 2.99 3.20 -17.53
CA VAL A 72 2.08 2.17 -16.99
C VAL A 72 1.17 2.84 -15.96
N ILE A 73 -0.15 2.88 -16.19
CA ILE A 73 -1.07 3.76 -15.47
C ILE A 73 -2.26 2.99 -14.91
N ASN A 74 -2.50 3.14 -13.60
CA ASN A 74 -3.71 2.64 -12.97
C ASN A 74 -4.91 3.55 -13.30
N VAL A 75 -5.89 3.03 -14.02
CA VAL A 75 -7.11 3.78 -14.40
C VAL A 75 -8.27 3.62 -13.39
N ASP A 76 -8.14 2.78 -12.39
CA ASP A 76 -9.08 2.79 -11.26
C ASP A 76 -8.92 4.09 -10.45
N ASP A 77 -7.71 4.66 -10.42
CA ASP A 77 -7.42 5.94 -9.79
C ASP A 77 -7.88 7.12 -10.66
N ALA A 78 -8.54 8.12 -10.06
CA ALA A 78 -9.04 9.29 -10.79
C ALA A 78 -7.92 10.13 -11.41
N TYR A 79 -6.79 10.28 -10.70
CA TYR A 79 -5.62 10.98 -11.22
C TYR A 79 -4.89 10.16 -12.28
N GLY A 80 -4.95 8.83 -12.20
CA GLY A 80 -4.47 7.94 -13.26
C GLY A 80 -5.22 8.17 -14.58
N ARG A 81 -6.55 8.27 -14.55
CA ARG A 81 -7.36 8.62 -15.75
C ARG A 81 -7.00 10.00 -16.30
N ARG A 82 -6.80 10.98 -15.45
CA ARG A 82 -6.34 12.32 -15.86
C ARG A 82 -4.96 12.27 -16.49
N LEU A 83 -4.06 11.48 -15.92
CA LEU A 83 -2.71 11.29 -16.44
C LEU A 83 -2.73 10.61 -17.81
N GLN A 84 -3.57 9.60 -18.01
CA GLN A 84 -3.78 8.96 -19.31
C GLN A 84 -4.18 9.98 -20.39
N VAL A 85 -5.10 10.89 -20.07
CA VAL A 85 -5.52 11.96 -20.97
C VAL A 85 -4.36 12.94 -21.25
N ALA A 86 -3.62 13.33 -20.21
CA ALA A 86 -2.49 14.26 -20.35
C ALA A 86 -1.33 13.68 -21.18
N LEU A 87 -1.23 12.36 -21.27
CA LEU A 87 -0.18 11.65 -22.02
C LEU A 87 -0.66 11.18 -23.41
N GLN A 88 -1.73 11.75 -23.96
CA GLN A 88 -2.16 11.43 -25.33
C GLN A 88 -1.03 11.57 -26.34
N GLY A 89 -0.93 10.62 -27.26
CA GLY A 89 0.15 10.56 -28.27
C GLY A 89 1.45 9.91 -27.73
N ARG A 90 1.52 9.53 -26.46
CA ARG A 90 2.62 8.74 -25.89
C ARG A 90 2.24 7.27 -25.75
N ARG A 91 3.22 6.41 -25.67
CA ARG A 91 2.98 5.00 -25.45
C ARG A 91 2.61 4.75 -23.97
N VAL A 92 1.37 4.33 -23.74
CA VAL A 92 0.81 4.06 -22.42
C VAL A 92 0.22 2.65 -22.41
N CYS A 93 0.36 1.95 -21.31
CA CYS A 93 -0.36 0.72 -20.97
C CYS A 93 -1.14 0.95 -19.68
N THR A 94 -2.44 0.80 -19.75
CA THR A 94 -3.33 1.02 -18.60
C THR A 94 -3.65 -0.29 -17.90
N PHE A 95 -3.87 -0.23 -16.58
CA PHE A 95 -4.30 -1.38 -15.80
C PHE A 95 -5.38 -1.00 -14.79
N GLY A 96 -6.18 -1.96 -14.38
CA GLY A 96 -7.22 -1.74 -13.38
C GLY A 96 -8.05 -3.00 -13.10
N LEU A 97 -8.86 -2.92 -12.06
CA LEU A 97 -9.82 -3.94 -11.62
C LEU A 97 -11.24 -3.64 -12.12
N GLU A 98 -11.50 -2.36 -12.45
CA GLU A 98 -12.81 -1.89 -12.87
C GLU A 98 -12.92 -1.89 -14.40
N SER A 99 -13.69 -2.84 -14.93
CA SER A 99 -13.89 -3.00 -16.40
C SER A 99 -14.54 -1.79 -17.06
N ALA A 100 -15.27 -0.96 -16.31
CA ALA A 100 -15.91 0.26 -16.80
C ALA A 100 -14.91 1.30 -17.33
N PHE A 101 -13.65 1.25 -16.89
CA PHE A 101 -12.60 2.16 -17.37
C PHE A 101 -11.79 1.60 -18.54
N HIS A 102 -12.16 0.41 -19.06
CA HIS A 102 -11.54 -0.24 -20.21
C HIS A 102 -9.98 -0.28 -20.14
N PRO A 103 -9.39 -0.79 -19.04
CA PRO A 103 -7.94 -0.92 -18.96
C PRO A 103 -7.40 -1.90 -20.01
N ASP A 104 -6.17 -1.67 -20.48
CA ASP A 104 -5.47 -2.62 -21.36
C ASP A 104 -5.21 -3.95 -20.63
N ILE A 105 -4.94 -3.89 -19.32
CA ILE A 105 -4.77 -5.06 -18.44
C ILE A 105 -5.86 -5.05 -17.39
N LEU A 106 -6.82 -5.95 -17.51
CA LEU A 106 -7.90 -6.15 -16.55
C LEU A 106 -7.63 -7.40 -15.70
N ALA A 107 -7.76 -7.28 -14.38
CA ALA A 107 -7.86 -8.46 -13.53
C ALA A 107 -9.33 -8.77 -13.21
N SER A 108 -9.72 -10.03 -13.40
CA SER A 108 -11.09 -10.53 -13.20
C SER A 108 -11.06 -11.85 -12.41
N ASP A 109 -12.25 -12.36 -12.08
CA ASP A 109 -12.42 -13.67 -11.42
C ASP A 109 -11.63 -13.76 -10.11
N LEU A 110 -11.77 -12.71 -9.26
CA LEU A 110 -11.00 -12.55 -8.04
C LEU A 110 -11.47 -13.53 -6.95
N ASP A 111 -10.57 -14.39 -6.49
CA ASP A 111 -10.75 -15.25 -5.32
C ASP A 111 -9.71 -14.88 -4.27
N LEU A 112 -10.15 -14.20 -3.21
CA LEU A 112 -9.33 -13.69 -2.12
C LEU A 112 -9.46 -14.62 -0.91
N ALA A 113 -8.36 -15.23 -0.49
CA ALA A 113 -8.32 -16.07 0.71
C ALA A 113 -7.23 -15.59 1.68
N SER A 114 -7.27 -16.08 2.91
CA SER A 114 -6.32 -15.67 3.96
C SER A 114 -4.88 -16.14 3.75
N GLY A 115 -4.60 -16.95 2.73
CA GLY A 115 -3.26 -17.46 2.42
C GLY A 115 -2.84 -17.26 0.97
N TYR A 116 -3.75 -16.86 0.09
CA TYR A 116 -3.46 -16.64 -1.33
C TYR A 116 -4.49 -15.74 -1.99
N THR A 117 -4.15 -15.23 -3.16
CA THR A 117 -5.09 -14.61 -4.09
C THR A 117 -5.01 -15.32 -5.44
N ARG A 118 -6.18 -15.70 -6.00
CA ARG A 118 -6.32 -16.21 -7.36
C ARG A 118 -7.13 -15.23 -8.19
N PHE A 119 -6.69 -15.00 -9.43
CA PHE A 119 -7.36 -14.09 -10.38
C PHE A 119 -6.95 -14.41 -11.81
N ALA A 120 -7.68 -13.88 -12.79
CA ALA A 120 -7.35 -13.96 -14.20
C ALA A 120 -6.88 -12.58 -14.69
N LEU A 121 -5.74 -12.55 -15.40
CA LEU A 121 -5.30 -11.38 -16.17
C LEU A 121 -5.85 -11.48 -17.60
N ARG A 122 -6.45 -10.40 -18.08
CA ARG A 122 -6.97 -10.23 -19.45
C ARG A 122 -6.22 -9.09 -20.15
N GLY A 123 -6.18 -9.15 -21.48
CA GLY A 123 -5.52 -8.15 -22.33
C GLY A 123 -4.01 -8.37 -22.50
N ILE A 124 -3.42 -9.37 -21.87
CA ILE A 124 -1.98 -9.69 -21.99
C ILE A 124 -1.74 -11.20 -22.00
N PHE A 125 -0.56 -11.59 -22.46
CA PHE A 125 -0.12 -12.98 -22.56
C PHE A 125 -1.11 -13.83 -23.38
N ASN A 126 -1.41 -15.04 -22.91
CA ASN A 126 -2.47 -15.90 -23.44
C ASN A 126 -3.75 -15.62 -22.66
N ASP A 127 -4.54 -14.70 -23.13
CA ASP A 127 -5.77 -14.22 -22.49
C ASP A 127 -6.87 -15.32 -22.41
N PRO A 128 -7.48 -15.62 -21.25
CA PRO A 128 -7.11 -15.15 -19.92
C PRO A 128 -5.95 -15.95 -19.31
N THR A 129 -5.06 -15.26 -18.57
CA THR A 129 -3.97 -15.91 -17.83
C THR A 129 -4.34 -16.00 -16.35
N THR A 130 -4.61 -17.23 -15.86
CA THR A 130 -4.89 -17.44 -14.42
C THR A 130 -3.61 -17.38 -13.62
N CYS A 131 -3.62 -16.54 -12.58
CA CYS A 131 -2.55 -16.32 -11.63
C CYS A 131 -2.95 -16.80 -10.24
N LEU A 132 -2.00 -17.38 -9.51
CA LEU A 132 -2.11 -17.72 -8.08
C LEU A 132 -0.90 -17.14 -7.37
N VAL A 133 -1.12 -16.37 -6.33
CA VAL A 133 -0.05 -15.64 -5.61
C VAL A 133 -0.21 -15.77 -4.10
N PRO A 134 0.88 -15.88 -3.33
CA PRO A 134 0.84 -15.90 -1.87
C PRO A 134 0.74 -14.48 -1.26
N LEU A 135 0.10 -13.55 -1.96
CA LEU A 135 -0.15 -12.18 -1.52
C LEU A 135 -1.66 -11.97 -1.38
N ILE A 136 -2.07 -11.20 -0.39
CA ILE A 136 -3.48 -10.95 -0.07
C ILE A 136 -3.84 -9.52 -0.44
N GLY A 137 -5.04 -9.33 -0.98
CA GLY A 137 -5.65 -8.02 -1.19
C GLY A 137 -5.63 -7.49 -2.61
N ARG A 138 -6.65 -6.69 -2.91
CA ARG A 138 -6.87 -6.08 -4.24
C ARG A 138 -5.71 -5.19 -4.67
N HIS A 139 -5.08 -4.48 -3.74
CA HIS A 139 -3.91 -3.64 -4.03
C HIS A 139 -2.72 -4.45 -4.56
N ASN A 140 -2.51 -5.69 -4.07
CA ASN A 140 -1.47 -6.57 -4.61
C ASN A 140 -1.80 -7.05 -6.01
N ILE A 141 -3.08 -7.26 -6.34
CA ILE A 141 -3.49 -7.56 -7.73
C ILE A 141 -3.13 -6.38 -8.63
N SER A 142 -3.45 -5.14 -8.24
CA SER A 142 -3.07 -3.93 -9.00
C SER A 142 -1.55 -3.81 -9.18
N ASN A 143 -0.76 -4.10 -8.15
CA ASN A 143 0.70 -4.13 -8.24
C ASN A 143 1.20 -5.21 -9.23
N ILE A 144 0.55 -6.38 -9.24
CA ILE A 144 0.87 -7.46 -10.17
C ILE A 144 0.50 -7.09 -11.61
N GLN A 145 -0.63 -6.40 -11.84
CA GLN A 145 -1.00 -5.90 -13.17
C GLN A 145 0.07 -4.93 -13.71
N ALA A 146 0.54 -4.00 -12.87
CA ALA A 146 1.64 -3.11 -13.24
C ALA A 146 2.93 -3.90 -13.57
N SER A 147 3.26 -4.89 -12.75
CA SER A 147 4.41 -5.78 -12.98
C SER A 147 4.25 -6.61 -14.25
N ALA A 148 3.03 -7.03 -14.59
CA ALA A 148 2.73 -7.75 -15.81
C ALA A 148 2.96 -6.88 -17.08
N ALA A 149 2.58 -5.60 -17.04
CA ALA A 149 2.89 -4.65 -18.11
C ALA A 149 4.39 -4.51 -18.33
N ILE A 150 5.17 -4.43 -17.25
CA ILE A 150 6.63 -4.36 -17.29
C ILE A 150 7.22 -5.67 -17.85
N ALA A 151 6.75 -6.81 -17.35
CA ALA A 151 7.23 -8.14 -17.80
C ALA A 151 6.99 -8.33 -19.30
N LEU A 152 5.83 -7.91 -19.79
CA LEU A 152 5.49 -7.97 -21.23
C LEU A 152 6.43 -7.08 -22.05
N GLU A 153 6.74 -5.85 -21.56
CA GLU A 153 7.67 -4.93 -22.24
C GLU A 153 9.08 -5.52 -22.38
N PHE A 154 9.50 -6.34 -21.44
CA PHE A 154 10.77 -7.05 -21.50
C PHE A 154 10.68 -8.43 -22.19
N GLY A 155 9.54 -8.76 -22.81
CA GLY A 155 9.35 -9.99 -23.57
C GLY A 155 9.23 -11.27 -22.73
N MET A 156 8.87 -11.13 -21.43
CA MET A 156 8.64 -12.29 -20.56
C MET A 156 7.41 -13.07 -21.05
N LYS A 157 7.52 -14.40 -21.06
CA LYS A 157 6.42 -15.28 -21.44
C LYS A 157 5.50 -15.54 -20.25
N SER A 158 4.22 -15.84 -20.54
CA SER A 158 3.18 -16.13 -19.55
C SER A 158 3.61 -17.17 -18.51
N GLU A 159 4.23 -18.28 -18.93
CA GLU A 159 4.63 -19.36 -18.03
C GLU A 159 5.71 -18.92 -17.05
N ALA A 160 6.69 -18.14 -17.51
CA ALA A 160 7.74 -17.58 -16.64
C ALA A 160 7.16 -16.58 -15.65
N PHE A 161 6.22 -15.74 -16.09
CA PHE A 161 5.53 -14.79 -15.22
C PHE A 161 4.73 -15.51 -14.12
N LYS A 162 3.91 -16.52 -14.49
CA LYS A 162 3.15 -17.34 -13.53
C LYS A 162 4.06 -18.05 -12.53
N ALA A 163 5.16 -18.64 -12.99
CA ALA A 163 6.13 -19.31 -12.13
C ALA A 163 6.76 -18.33 -11.12
N ALA A 164 7.12 -17.13 -11.56
CA ALA A 164 7.64 -16.09 -10.67
C ALA A 164 6.60 -15.66 -9.61
N LEU A 165 5.34 -15.49 -9.99
CA LEU A 165 4.27 -15.12 -9.06
C LEU A 165 4.01 -16.19 -8.00
N SER A 166 4.00 -17.48 -8.39
CA SER A 166 3.71 -18.58 -7.46
C SER A 166 4.79 -18.78 -6.40
N THR A 167 6.01 -18.34 -6.67
CA THR A 167 7.16 -18.43 -5.76
C THR A 167 7.53 -17.09 -5.12
N MET A 168 6.73 -16.04 -5.36
CA MET A 168 7.02 -14.72 -4.83
C MET A 168 6.96 -14.73 -3.30
N PRO A 169 8.02 -14.28 -2.61
CA PRO A 169 7.97 -14.12 -1.15
C PRO A 169 7.00 -13.03 -0.76
N ALA A 170 6.46 -13.13 0.46
CA ALA A 170 5.73 -12.01 1.05
C ALA A 170 6.63 -10.76 1.09
N VAL A 171 6.05 -9.61 0.79
CA VAL A 171 6.77 -8.34 0.90
C VAL A 171 6.81 -7.94 2.38
N PRO A 172 8.01 -7.76 2.99
CA PRO A 172 8.10 -7.41 4.40
C PRO A 172 7.27 -6.17 4.75
N GLY A 173 6.42 -6.30 5.75
CA GLY A 173 5.55 -5.22 6.22
C GLY A 173 4.41 -4.85 5.27
N ARG A 174 4.00 -5.70 4.32
CA ARG A 174 2.87 -5.50 3.41
C ARG A 174 1.89 -6.67 3.51
N LEU A 175 0.96 -6.59 4.45
CA LEU A 175 0.11 -7.72 4.86
C LEU A 175 0.93 -9.02 5.01
N GLU A 176 2.09 -8.86 5.61
CA GLU A 176 3.04 -9.96 5.83
C GLU A 176 2.46 -10.94 6.85
N PRO A 177 2.20 -12.20 6.48
CA PRO A 177 1.68 -13.18 7.40
C PRO A 177 2.77 -13.64 8.39
N VAL A 178 2.40 -13.74 9.67
CA VAL A 178 3.28 -14.27 10.73
C VAL A 178 2.73 -15.59 11.22
N HIS A 179 3.53 -16.65 11.12
CA HIS A 179 3.17 -18.01 11.52
C HIS A 179 4.09 -18.51 12.63
N CYS A 180 3.55 -18.59 13.86
CA CYS A 180 4.26 -19.12 15.03
C CYS A 180 3.46 -20.24 15.72
N GLY A 181 2.53 -20.90 15.01
CA GLY A 181 1.67 -21.95 15.56
C GLY A 181 0.43 -21.43 16.30
N GLN A 182 0.16 -20.13 16.28
CA GLN A 182 -1.03 -19.53 16.88
C GLN A 182 -2.31 -19.96 16.12
N PRO A 183 -3.50 -20.07 16.80
CA PRO A 183 -4.74 -20.52 16.17
C PRO A 183 -5.51 -19.44 15.41
N PHE A 184 -4.98 -18.22 15.34
CA PHE A 184 -5.54 -17.07 14.63
C PHE A 184 -4.58 -16.61 13.54
N SER A 185 -5.05 -15.79 12.60
CA SER A 185 -4.20 -15.19 11.58
C SER A 185 -3.60 -13.88 12.11
N LEU A 186 -2.29 -13.69 11.85
CA LEU A 186 -1.54 -12.49 12.25
C LEU A 186 -0.87 -11.90 11.02
N PHE A 187 -1.05 -10.58 10.83
CA PHE A 187 -0.45 -9.83 9.72
C PHE A 187 0.26 -8.57 10.22
N ILE A 188 1.38 -8.26 9.59
CA ILE A 188 2.11 -7.01 9.79
C ILE A 188 1.95 -6.15 8.53
N ASP A 189 1.60 -4.87 8.70
CA ASP A 189 1.42 -3.94 7.58
C ASP A 189 2.02 -2.54 7.87
N TYR A 190 2.42 -1.87 6.81
CA TYR A 190 2.97 -0.51 6.87
C TYR A 190 1.89 0.58 6.80
N ALA A 191 0.61 0.24 6.80
CA ALA A 191 -0.51 1.17 6.71
C ALA A 191 -0.46 2.21 7.83
N HIS A 192 -0.10 3.44 7.50
CA HIS A 192 0.10 4.57 8.40
C HIS A 192 -0.67 5.83 7.98
N THR A 193 -1.57 5.70 7.00
CA THR A 193 -2.50 6.73 6.55
C THR A 193 -3.95 6.25 6.65
N GLU A 194 -4.92 7.17 6.64
CA GLU A 194 -6.35 6.85 6.63
C GLU A 194 -6.70 5.86 5.53
N ASP A 195 -6.29 6.16 4.31
CA ASP A 195 -6.59 5.38 3.11
C ASP A 195 -5.94 3.98 3.17
N SER A 196 -4.65 3.90 3.53
CA SER A 196 -3.97 2.60 3.63
C SER A 196 -4.57 1.72 4.72
N LEU A 197 -4.95 2.29 5.88
CA LEU A 197 -5.60 1.54 6.94
C LEU A 197 -7.01 1.06 6.51
N TYR A 198 -7.76 1.90 5.82
CA TYR A 198 -9.03 1.53 5.22
C TYR A 198 -8.88 0.33 4.28
N HIS A 199 -7.93 0.38 3.36
CA HIS A 199 -7.69 -0.72 2.41
C HIS A 199 -7.28 -2.03 3.10
N VAL A 200 -6.44 -1.96 4.11
CA VAL A 200 -6.05 -3.15 4.89
C VAL A 200 -7.24 -3.74 5.62
N LEU A 201 -7.97 -2.95 6.38
CA LEU A 201 -9.09 -3.46 7.19
C LEU A 201 -10.25 -3.96 6.31
N THR A 202 -10.59 -3.27 5.22
CA THR A 202 -11.63 -3.72 4.28
C THR A 202 -11.22 -4.98 3.52
N THR A 203 -9.94 -5.17 3.27
CA THR A 203 -9.40 -6.41 2.68
C THR A 203 -9.51 -7.57 3.66
N MET A 204 -9.22 -7.34 4.94
CA MET A 204 -9.24 -8.40 5.97
C MET A 204 -10.66 -8.75 6.45
N LYS A 205 -11.57 -7.77 6.52
CA LYS A 205 -12.92 -7.97 7.07
C LYS A 205 -13.70 -9.14 6.45
N PRO A 206 -13.72 -9.37 5.13
CA PRO A 206 -14.41 -10.52 4.53
C PRO A 206 -13.76 -11.88 4.86
N LEU A 207 -12.51 -11.90 5.30
CA LEU A 207 -11.76 -13.11 5.60
C LEU A 207 -11.88 -13.53 7.07
N VAL A 208 -12.44 -12.67 7.92
CA VAL A 208 -12.60 -12.90 9.36
C VAL A 208 -13.73 -13.88 9.62
N LYS A 209 -13.47 -14.88 10.47
CA LYS A 209 -14.49 -15.79 10.94
C LYS A 209 -15.16 -15.31 12.24
N HIS A 210 -14.42 -14.58 13.09
CA HIS A 210 -14.92 -14.05 14.36
C HIS A 210 -14.65 -12.56 14.49
N ARG A 211 -13.43 -12.12 14.89
CA ARG A 211 -13.12 -10.72 15.17
C ARG A 211 -11.88 -10.26 14.40
N LEU A 212 -11.94 -9.02 13.90
CA LEU A 212 -10.80 -8.30 13.36
C LEU A 212 -10.22 -7.38 14.42
N HIS A 213 -8.97 -7.64 14.82
CA HIS A 213 -8.20 -6.78 15.71
C HIS A 213 -7.30 -5.87 14.87
N CYS A 214 -7.24 -4.59 15.22
CA CYS A 214 -6.34 -3.61 14.64
C CYS A 214 -5.45 -3.01 15.73
N VAL A 215 -4.14 -3.15 15.61
CA VAL A 215 -3.14 -2.55 16.50
C VAL A 215 -2.41 -1.48 15.72
N PHE A 216 -2.53 -0.19 16.10
CA PHE A 216 -1.87 0.89 15.39
C PHE A 216 -1.64 2.14 16.24
N GLY A 217 -0.76 3.00 15.78
CA GLY A 217 -0.54 4.35 16.27
C GLY A 217 -0.25 5.29 15.12
N CYS A 218 0.02 6.57 15.45
CA CYS A 218 0.42 7.57 14.48
C CYS A 218 1.77 8.19 14.86
N GLY A 219 2.52 8.63 13.85
CA GLY A 219 3.76 9.37 14.07
C GLY A 219 3.50 10.79 14.57
N GLY A 220 4.32 11.26 15.50
CA GLY A 220 4.39 12.65 15.93
C GLY A 220 5.17 13.52 14.96
N SER A 221 5.03 14.84 15.08
CA SER A 221 5.67 15.85 14.22
C SER A 221 5.44 15.63 12.73
N ARG A 222 4.21 15.21 12.38
CA ARG A 222 3.71 14.91 11.03
C ARG A 222 2.24 15.39 10.90
N ASP A 223 1.57 15.02 9.80
CA ASP A 223 0.15 15.34 9.58
C ASP A 223 -0.73 14.86 10.75
N GLU A 224 -1.12 15.79 11.63
CA GLU A 224 -2.00 15.51 12.76
C GLU A 224 -3.44 15.20 12.31
N GLY A 225 -3.85 15.77 11.17
CA GLY A 225 -5.20 15.61 10.64
C GLY A 225 -5.57 14.17 10.26
N LYS A 226 -4.58 13.28 10.11
CA LYS A 226 -4.84 11.86 9.85
C LYS A 226 -5.23 11.06 11.10
N ARG A 227 -4.86 11.52 12.32
CA ARG A 227 -5.06 10.79 13.57
C ARG A 227 -6.53 10.47 13.81
N HIS A 228 -7.38 11.51 13.84
CA HIS A 228 -8.84 11.36 13.96
C HIS A 228 -9.43 10.46 12.87
N LYS A 229 -8.97 10.60 11.64
CA LYS A 229 -9.48 9.83 10.51
C LYS A 229 -9.13 8.36 10.60
N MET A 230 -7.90 8.03 10.99
CA MET A 230 -7.48 6.65 11.23
C MET A 230 -8.25 6.01 12.39
N GLY A 231 -8.52 6.78 13.46
CA GLY A 231 -9.41 6.36 14.55
C GLY A 231 -10.81 6.01 14.04
N ARG A 232 -11.41 6.87 13.20
CA ARG A 232 -12.73 6.61 12.59
C ARG A 232 -12.72 5.35 11.70
N VAL A 233 -11.70 5.19 10.87
CA VAL A 233 -11.56 4.01 10.00
C VAL A 233 -11.49 2.74 10.83
N SER A 234 -10.69 2.71 11.90
CA SER A 234 -10.59 1.53 12.76
C SER A 234 -11.92 1.23 13.47
N ALA A 235 -12.65 2.24 13.94
CA ALA A 235 -13.96 2.11 14.56
C ALA A 235 -15.02 1.51 13.61
N GLN A 236 -14.93 1.82 12.32
CA GLN A 236 -15.86 1.32 11.31
C GLN A 236 -15.60 -0.13 10.89
N TRP A 237 -14.34 -0.53 10.85
CA TRP A 237 -13.96 -1.77 10.19
C TRP A 237 -13.38 -2.85 11.11
N ALA A 238 -12.73 -2.47 12.22
CA ALA A 238 -12.24 -3.42 13.20
C ALA A 238 -13.28 -3.71 14.30
N ASP A 239 -13.27 -4.93 14.83
CA ASP A 239 -14.11 -5.30 15.97
C ASP A 239 -13.45 -4.88 17.29
N LEU A 240 -12.11 -4.91 17.34
CA LEU A 240 -11.30 -4.43 18.46
C LEU A 240 -10.14 -3.58 17.93
N THR A 241 -9.92 -2.42 18.55
CA THR A 241 -8.84 -1.51 18.22
C THR A 241 -7.92 -1.29 19.41
N TRP A 242 -6.63 -1.48 19.20
CA TRP A 242 -5.54 -1.25 20.16
C TRP A 242 -4.77 -0.02 19.72
N ILE A 243 -5.04 1.11 20.37
CA ILE A 243 -4.39 2.39 20.10
C ILE A 243 -3.09 2.43 20.89
N THR A 244 -1.97 2.65 20.22
CA THR A 244 -0.64 2.61 20.81
C THR A 244 0.30 3.65 20.19
N SER A 245 1.53 3.72 20.69
CA SER A 245 2.57 4.58 20.14
C SER A 245 3.14 4.02 18.83
N ASP A 246 3.51 4.91 17.92
CA ASP A 246 4.29 4.62 16.71
C ASP A 246 5.70 5.24 16.85
N ASN A 247 6.03 6.31 16.15
CA ASN A 247 7.19 7.15 16.30
C ASN A 247 6.75 8.51 16.88
N PRO A 248 6.65 8.69 18.20
CA PRO A 248 6.12 9.93 18.79
C PRO A 248 7.04 11.14 18.55
N ARG A 249 8.32 10.94 18.31
CA ARG A 249 9.33 11.99 18.09
C ARG A 249 9.31 13.01 19.22
N GLN A 250 8.97 14.27 18.91
CA GLN A 250 8.97 15.38 19.89
C GLN A 250 7.63 15.54 20.63
N GLU A 251 6.61 14.76 20.29
CA GLU A 251 5.29 14.83 20.89
C GLU A 251 5.12 13.78 22.00
N ALA A 252 4.27 14.09 22.98
CA ALA A 252 3.86 13.11 23.99
C ALA A 252 2.97 12.05 23.32
N PRO A 253 3.33 10.75 23.42
CA PRO A 253 2.57 9.68 22.76
C PRO A 253 1.12 9.57 23.26
N GLU A 254 0.83 10.03 24.48
CA GLU A 254 -0.51 10.10 25.05
C GLU A 254 -1.41 11.08 24.30
N HIS A 255 -0.86 12.22 23.86
CA HIS A 255 -1.61 13.21 23.07
C HIS A 255 -1.97 12.64 21.70
N ILE A 256 -1.02 11.96 21.05
CA ILE A 256 -1.27 11.31 19.76
C ILE A 256 -2.36 10.22 19.89
N ALA A 257 -2.26 9.40 20.95
CA ALA A 257 -3.24 8.35 21.22
C ALA A 257 -4.63 8.94 21.51
N HIS A 258 -4.70 10.05 22.26
CA HIS A 258 -5.95 10.75 22.54
C HIS A 258 -6.63 11.29 21.28
N ASP A 259 -5.86 11.85 20.33
CA ASP A 259 -6.39 12.30 19.04
C ASP A 259 -7.02 11.15 18.25
N ILE A 260 -6.33 9.99 18.22
CA ILE A 260 -6.85 8.79 17.56
C ILE A 260 -8.13 8.30 18.26
N GLU A 261 -8.10 8.21 19.60
CA GLU A 261 -9.23 7.76 20.41
C GLU A 261 -10.45 8.67 20.23
N THR A 262 -10.26 9.99 20.19
CA THR A 262 -11.33 10.97 19.93
C THR A 262 -11.97 10.70 18.56
N GLY A 263 -11.17 10.43 17.54
CA GLY A 263 -11.67 10.03 16.22
C GLY A 263 -12.47 8.72 16.28
N TYR A 264 -11.98 7.73 17.01
CA TYR A 264 -12.64 6.42 17.21
C TYR A 264 -14.01 6.61 17.90
N LEU A 265 -14.03 7.33 19.02
CA LEU A 265 -15.23 7.55 19.83
C LEU A 265 -16.31 8.37 19.12
N SER A 266 -15.97 9.13 18.09
CA SER A 266 -16.93 9.81 17.21
C SER A 266 -17.81 8.85 16.40
N ILE A 267 -17.43 7.59 16.28
CA ILE A 267 -18.13 6.54 15.52
C ILE A 267 -18.68 5.46 16.45
N ARG A 268 -17.91 5.04 17.45
CA ARG A 268 -18.21 3.89 18.29
C ARG A 268 -17.67 4.09 19.71
N SER A 269 -18.45 3.74 20.73
CA SER A 269 -18.11 3.96 22.14
C SER A 269 -17.43 2.76 22.81
N ASP A 270 -17.36 1.60 22.15
CA ASP A 270 -16.80 0.36 22.66
C ASP A 270 -15.73 -0.21 21.72
N GLY A 271 -14.94 -1.18 22.18
CA GLY A 271 -13.99 -1.93 21.36
C GLY A 271 -12.63 -1.25 21.14
N ALA A 272 -12.39 -0.05 21.70
CA ALA A 272 -11.06 0.56 21.74
C ALA A 272 -10.37 0.33 23.09
N LYS A 273 -9.07 0.12 23.05
CA LYS A 273 -8.17 0.08 24.22
C LYS A 273 -6.92 0.90 23.89
N VAL A 274 -6.55 1.78 24.82
CA VAL A 274 -5.34 2.60 24.71
C VAL A 274 -4.24 2.00 25.57
N LEU A 275 -3.15 1.58 24.96
CA LEU A 275 -1.94 1.09 25.61
C LEU A 275 -0.74 1.73 24.94
N ILE A 276 -0.09 2.67 25.63
CA ILE A 276 0.98 3.50 25.02
C ILE A 276 2.19 2.65 24.65
N ASP A 277 2.60 1.74 25.53
CA ASP A 277 3.66 0.79 25.19
C ASP A 277 3.22 -0.14 24.07
N ARG A 278 3.92 -0.04 22.94
CA ARG A 278 3.56 -0.80 21.74
C ARG A 278 3.77 -2.30 21.90
N ALA A 279 4.78 -2.70 22.64
CA ALA A 279 5.03 -4.13 22.89
C ALA A 279 3.93 -4.71 23.77
N GLU A 280 3.52 -3.99 24.82
CA GLU A 280 2.40 -4.35 25.67
C GLU A 280 1.07 -4.42 24.90
N ALA A 281 0.80 -3.44 24.03
CA ALA A 281 -0.39 -3.40 23.18
C ALA A 281 -0.47 -4.62 22.26
N ILE A 282 0.64 -4.95 21.58
CA ILE A 282 0.74 -6.13 20.73
C ILE A 282 0.53 -7.40 21.53
N GLU A 283 1.27 -7.57 22.64
CA GLU A 283 1.19 -8.76 23.48
C GLU A 283 -0.25 -8.99 24.00
N THR A 284 -0.90 -7.91 24.44
CA THR A 284 -2.27 -7.98 24.94
C THR A 284 -3.27 -8.32 23.85
N ALA A 285 -3.12 -7.74 22.65
CA ALA A 285 -3.95 -8.07 21.49
C ALA A 285 -3.80 -9.54 21.10
N LEU A 286 -2.57 -10.07 21.09
CA LEU A 286 -2.30 -11.48 20.76
C LEU A 286 -2.85 -12.44 21.82
N LYS A 287 -2.79 -12.09 23.12
CA LYS A 287 -3.37 -12.89 24.22
C LYS A 287 -4.90 -12.92 24.17
N GLU A 288 -5.53 -11.84 23.69
CA GLU A 288 -7.00 -11.77 23.58
C GLU A 288 -7.53 -12.45 22.32
N ALA A 289 -6.70 -12.62 21.29
CA ALA A 289 -7.08 -13.23 20.04
C ALA A 289 -7.39 -14.73 20.18
N ARG A 290 -8.40 -15.20 19.47
CA ARG A 290 -8.91 -16.57 19.50
C ARG A 290 -8.89 -17.20 18.11
N ALA A 291 -9.11 -18.52 18.06
CA ALA A 291 -9.22 -19.23 16.79
C ALA A 291 -10.27 -18.58 15.87
N GLY A 292 -9.87 -18.27 14.63
CA GLY A 292 -10.72 -17.60 13.65
C GLY A 292 -10.71 -16.06 13.70
N ASP A 293 -10.00 -15.46 14.67
CA ASP A 293 -9.72 -14.03 14.67
C ASP A 293 -8.61 -13.70 13.63
N ILE A 294 -8.59 -12.44 13.19
CA ILE A 294 -7.47 -11.87 12.47
C ILE A 294 -6.93 -10.69 13.27
N VAL A 295 -5.61 -10.66 13.47
CA VAL A 295 -4.90 -9.53 14.09
C VAL A 295 -4.05 -8.84 13.05
N VAL A 296 -4.23 -7.53 12.90
CA VAL A 296 -3.42 -6.68 12.03
C VAL A 296 -2.61 -5.71 12.89
N ILE A 297 -1.28 -5.79 12.81
CA ILE A 297 -0.36 -4.83 13.42
C ILE A 297 0.05 -3.85 12.32
N ALA A 298 -0.52 -2.63 12.36
CA ALA A 298 -0.35 -1.61 11.33
C ALA A 298 0.58 -0.47 11.77
N GLY A 299 1.08 0.29 10.80
CA GLY A 299 1.86 1.52 10.96
C GLY A 299 3.33 1.38 10.65
N LYS A 300 4.00 0.39 11.24
CA LYS A 300 5.46 0.28 11.15
C LYS A 300 5.97 -0.72 10.11
N GLY A 301 5.14 -1.67 9.69
CA GLY A 301 5.56 -2.70 8.73
C GLY A 301 6.90 -3.34 9.12
N HIS A 302 7.90 -3.18 8.27
CA HIS A 302 9.24 -3.75 8.44
C HIS A 302 10.19 -2.91 9.34
N GLU A 303 9.76 -1.76 9.85
CA GLU A 303 10.57 -0.93 10.74
C GLU A 303 10.85 -1.65 12.06
N LYS A 304 12.14 -1.67 12.47
CA LYS A 304 12.61 -2.39 13.66
C LYS A 304 12.85 -1.48 14.87
N TYR A 305 12.52 -0.19 14.76
CA TYR A 305 12.78 0.81 15.80
C TYR A 305 11.56 1.71 16.03
N GLN A 306 11.52 2.36 17.18
CA GLN A 306 10.66 3.50 17.44
C GLN A 306 11.53 4.73 17.71
N GLU A 307 11.09 5.90 17.24
CA GLU A 307 11.79 7.17 17.38
C GLU A 307 11.12 7.99 18.49
N PHE A 308 11.83 8.22 19.58
CA PHE A 308 11.43 9.05 20.72
C PHE A 308 12.26 10.34 20.79
N ALA A 309 11.80 11.33 21.58
CA ALA A 309 12.36 12.69 21.63
C ALA A 309 13.87 12.80 21.99
N HIS A 310 14.55 11.81 22.40
CA HIS A 310 15.96 11.87 22.81
C HIS A 310 16.73 10.57 22.55
N THR A 311 16.26 9.74 21.63
CA THR A 311 16.91 8.46 21.28
C THR A 311 17.02 8.28 19.77
#